data_0693aa9d5d93b9282cb393c23c9e6ec7
#
_entry.id   0693aa9d5d93b9282cb393c23c9e6ec7
#
_cell.length_a   1.000
_cell.length_b   1.000
_cell.length_c   1.000
_cell.angle_alpha   90.00
_cell.angle_beta   90.00
_cell.angle_gamma   90.00
#
_symmetry.space_group_name_H-M   'P 1'
#
loop_
_entity.id
_entity.type
_entity.pdbx_description
1 polymer ?
#
loop_
_entity_poly.entity_id
_entity_poly.type
_entity_poly.pdbx_seq_one_letter_code
_entity_poly.pdbx_strand_id
1 'polypeptide(L)'
;SEYASGEFFDRYDPEEFKPKTKKVQELFDASSIHTPSAQDWEDLKQDVAKYGLYNRNLQAVPPTGSISYINNSTSSIHPIASKIEIRKEGKIGRVYYPAPHMDNDNLEYFKDSYEIGYEKIVDTYAVATKYVDQGLSLTLFFKDTATTREVNRAQIYAWRKGIKTLYYIRLRQMALEGTEVEGCVSCML
;
A
#
# COMPACT_ATOMS: atom_id res chain seq x y z
N SER A 1 -23.16 -7.80 -4.55
CA SER A 1 -21.95 -7.10 -4.12
C SER A 1 -22.15 -6.57 -2.71
N GLU A 2 -21.12 -6.38 -1.96
CA GLU A 2 -21.14 -5.81 -0.60
C GLU A 2 -21.86 -4.45 -0.54
N TYR A 3 -21.88 -3.71 -1.64
CA TYR A 3 -22.64 -2.46 -1.76
C TYR A 3 -24.15 -2.70 -1.82
N ALA A 4 -24.60 -3.65 -2.64
CA ALA A 4 -26.01 -3.94 -2.79
C ALA A 4 -26.62 -4.60 -1.53
N SER A 5 -25.81 -5.37 -0.78
CA SER A 5 -26.25 -5.92 0.52
C SER A 5 -26.21 -4.92 1.67
N GLY A 6 -25.57 -3.77 1.48
CA GLY A 6 -25.33 -2.77 2.54
C GLY A 6 -24.15 -3.05 3.45
N GLU A 7 -23.49 -4.23 3.36
CA GLU A 7 -22.38 -4.61 4.24
C GLU A 7 -21.20 -3.64 4.17
N PHE A 8 -20.92 -3.07 3.00
CA PHE A 8 -19.87 -2.07 2.85
C PHE A 8 -20.16 -0.83 3.69
N PHE A 9 -21.40 -0.33 3.62
CA PHE A 9 -21.84 0.86 4.35
C PHE A 9 -21.82 0.65 5.86
N ASP A 10 -22.19 -0.56 6.32
CA ASP A 10 -22.22 -0.88 7.74
C ASP A 10 -20.84 -0.96 8.40
N ARG A 11 -19.78 -1.13 7.58
CA ARG A 11 -18.38 -1.10 8.03
C ARG A 11 -17.79 0.30 8.09
N TYR A 12 -18.46 1.29 7.56
CA TYR A 12 -17.98 2.64 7.41
C TYR A 12 -18.61 3.55 8.45
N ASP A 13 -17.80 4.14 9.32
CA ASP A 13 -18.23 5.19 10.24
C ASP A 13 -17.73 6.55 9.73
N PRO A 14 -18.61 7.43 9.25
CA PRO A 14 -18.23 8.78 8.79
C PRO A 14 -17.48 9.59 9.83
N GLU A 15 -17.73 9.36 11.13
CA GLU A 15 -17.04 10.05 12.21
C GLU A 15 -15.54 9.70 12.29
N GLU A 16 -15.14 8.52 11.83
CA GLU A 16 -13.73 8.13 11.79
C GLU A 16 -12.91 9.00 10.82
N PHE A 17 -13.56 9.62 9.81
CA PHE A 17 -12.89 10.43 8.78
C PHE A 17 -12.86 11.92 9.10
N LYS A 18 -13.50 12.34 10.16
CA LYS A 18 -13.38 13.73 10.62
C LYS A 18 -11.95 14.03 11.05
N PRO A 19 -11.43 15.21 10.70
CA PRO A 19 -10.11 15.63 11.14
C PRO A 19 -9.95 15.53 12.65
N LYS A 20 -8.92 14.82 13.10
CA LYS A 20 -8.68 14.57 14.53
C LYS A 20 -7.95 15.72 15.23
N THR A 21 -7.39 16.65 14.48
CA THR A 21 -6.64 17.79 15.03
C THR A 21 -7.10 19.09 14.39
N LYS A 22 -6.99 20.19 15.15
CA LYS A 22 -7.34 21.53 14.68
C LYS A 22 -6.58 21.90 13.40
N LYS A 23 -5.28 21.58 13.33
CA LYS A 23 -4.45 21.88 12.15
C LYS A 23 -4.95 21.17 10.90
N VAL A 24 -5.36 19.90 11.01
CA VAL A 24 -5.91 19.16 9.88
C VAL A 24 -7.28 19.69 9.50
N GLN A 25 -8.12 20.07 10.47
CA GLN A 25 -9.40 20.72 10.19
C GLN A 25 -9.21 22.02 9.39
N GLU A 26 -8.30 22.88 9.81
CA GLU A 26 -7.98 24.13 9.10
C GLU A 26 -7.53 23.88 7.64
N LEU A 27 -6.77 22.79 7.39
CA LEU A 27 -6.37 22.40 6.04
C LEU A 27 -7.57 21.94 5.19
N PHE A 28 -8.48 21.17 5.76
CA PHE A 28 -9.70 20.73 5.08
C PHE A 28 -10.60 21.92 4.73
N ASP A 29 -10.81 22.83 5.69
CA ASP A 29 -11.60 24.04 5.49
C ASP A 29 -11.00 24.94 4.39
N ALA A 30 -9.68 25.12 4.40
CA ALA A 30 -8.96 25.89 3.38
C ALA A 30 -9.01 25.26 1.99
N SER A 31 -9.08 23.92 1.92
CA SER A 31 -9.09 23.17 0.66
C SER A 31 -10.51 22.94 0.14
N SER A 32 -11.54 23.37 0.82
CA SER A 32 -12.96 23.12 0.51
C SER A 32 -13.26 21.62 0.29
N ILE A 33 -12.58 20.75 1.02
CA ILE A 33 -12.79 19.31 0.95
C ILE A 33 -14.11 18.99 1.65
N HIS A 34 -15.05 18.42 0.89
CA HIS A 34 -16.29 17.89 1.47
C HIS A 34 -16.00 16.59 2.21
N THR A 35 -16.33 16.55 3.48
CA THR A 35 -16.31 15.32 4.28
C THR A 35 -17.74 14.82 4.40
N PRO A 36 -18.06 13.60 3.91
CA PRO A 36 -19.42 13.08 3.99
C PRO A 36 -19.94 13.05 5.43
N SER A 37 -21.16 13.54 5.64
CA SER A 37 -21.87 13.40 6.90
C SER A 37 -22.47 11.99 7.03
N ALA A 38 -22.93 11.64 8.22
CA ALA A 38 -23.68 10.39 8.43
C ALA A 38 -24.95 10.35 7.57
N GLN A 39 -25.61 11.49 7.33
CA GLN A 39 -26.79 11.57 6.49
C GLN A 39 -26.47 11.34 5.01
N ASP A 40 -25.41 11.97 4.48
CA ASP A 40 -24.95 11.74 3.10
C ASP A 40 -24.65 10.25 2.86
N TRP A 41 -24.10 9.57 3.86
CA TRP A 41 -23.76 8.18 3.79
C TRP A 41 -24.99 7.25 3.80
N GLU A 42 -25.96 7.56 4.65
CA GLU A 42 -27.23 6.84 4.69
C GLU A 42 -28.05 7.05 3.40
N ASP A 43 -28.11 8.29 2.89
CA ASP A 43 -28.78 8.61 1.63
C ASP A 43 -28.16 7.83 0.46
N LEU A 44 -26.81 7.78 0.40
CA LEU A 44 -26.08 6.98 -0.60
C LEU A 44 -26.39 5.48 -0.46
N LYS A 45 -26.47 4.96 0.76
CA LYS A 45 -26.83 3.56 1.02
C LYS A 45 -28.22 3.24 0.47
N GLN A 46 -29.20 4.12 0.69
CA GLN A 46 -30.56 3.98 0.20
C GLN A 46 -30.62 4.07 -1.33
N ASP A 47 -29.90 4.99 -1.94
CA ASP A 47 -29.82 5.13 -3.39
C ASP A 47 -29.20 3.88 -4.03
N VAL A 48 -28.13 3.35 -3.46
CA VAL A 48 -27.50 2.11 -3.94
C VAL A 48 -28.44 0.90 -3.79
N ALA A 49 -29.18 0.82 -2.69
CA ALA A 49 -30.18 -0.24 -2.51
C ALA A 49 -31.33 -0.15 -3.54
N LYS A 50 -31.72 1.07 -3.91
CA LYS A 50 -32.84 1.32 -4.84
C LYS A 50 -32.45 1.22 -6.30
N TYR A 51 -31.32 1.79 -6.69
CA TYR A 51 -30.91 1.93 -8.10
C TYR A 51 -29.78 0.96 -8.48
N GLY A 52 -29.09 0.37 -7.51
CA GLY A 52 -27.92 -0.45 -7.71
C GLY A 52 -26.66 0.32 -8.05
N LEU A 53 -25.59 -0.41 -8.36
CA LEU A 53 -24.33 0.12 -8.87
C LEU A 53 -24.01 -0.54 -10.21
N TYR A 54 -23.55 0.28 -11.16
CA TYR A 54 -23.11 -0.22 -12.46
C TYR A 54 -21.81 -1.02 -12.35
N ASN A 55 -20.84 -0.52 -11.57
CA ASN A 55 -19.55 -1.15 -11.39
C ASN A 55 -19.62 -2.22 -10.27
N ARG A 56 -19.04 -3.39 -10.54
CA ARG A 56 -18.94 -4.46 -9.54
C ARG A 56 -17.94 -4.11 -8.41
N ASN A 57 -16.84 -3.48 -8.78
CA ASN A 57 -15.80 -2.99 -7.88
C ASN A 57 -15.50 -1.53 -8.22
N LEU A 58 -15.26 -0.72 -7.21
CA LEU A 58 -15.02 0.71 -7.34
C LEU A 58 -13.54 1.06 -7.08
N GLN A 59 -12.83 0.29 -6.27
CA GLN A 59 -11.53 0.69 -5.78
C GLN A 59 -10.56 -0.49 -5.64
N ALA A 60 -9.32 -0.25 -6.08
CA ALA A 60 -8.18 -1.14 -5.89
C ALA A 60 -6.90 -0.32 -5.60
N VAL A 61 -5.92 -0.92 -4.96
CA VAL A 61 -4.59 -0.31 -4.79
C VAL A 61 -3.57 -1.09 -5.61
N PRO A 62 -3.22 -0.59 -6.82
CA PRO A 62 -2.24 -1.23 -7.69
C PRO A 62 -0.80 -0.98 -7.21
N PRO A 63 0.21 -1.68 -7.79
CA PRO A 63 1.62 -1.50 -7.41
C PRO A 63 2.18 -0.11 -7.72
N THR A 64 1.70 0.59 -8.74
CA THR A 64 2.08 1.96 -9.15
C THR A 64 3.59 2.18 -9.36
N GLY A 65 4.34 1.14 -9.75
CA GLY A 65 5.81 1.19 -9.83
C GLY A 65 6.34 2.31 -10.74
N SER A 66 5.95 2.33 -12.02
CA SER A 66 6.45 3.34 -12.98
C SER A 66 5.94 4.75 -12.67
N ILE A 67 4.70 4.88 -12.23
CA ILE A 67 4.09 6.17 -11.91
C ILE A 67 4.77 6.80 -10.69
N SER A 68 5.21 6.00 -9.72
CA SER A 68 5.89 6.52 -8.53
C SER A 68 7.18 7.26 -8.85
N TYR A 69 7.92 6.86 -9.88
CA TYR A 69 9.12 7.59 -10.33
C TYR A 69 8.77 8.94 -10.96
N ILE A 70 7.70 9.01 -11.74
CA ILE A 70 7.24 10.26 -12.35
C ILE A 70 6.81 11.26 -11.27
N ASN A 71 6.12 10.78 -10.26
CA ASN A 71 5.57 11.60 -9.19
C ASN A 71 6.53 11.83 -8.02
N ASN A 72 7.77 11.32 -8.10
CA ASN A 72 8.72 11.34 -6.98
C ASN A 72 8.08 10.86 -5.66
N SER A 73 7.45 9.70 -5.72
CA SER A 73 6.74 9.07 -4.60
C SER A 73 7.14 7.60 -4.46
N THR A 74 6.61 6.91 -3.44
CA THR A 74 6.80 5.46 -3.27
C THR A 74 5.73 4.67 -4.01
N SER A 75 6.08 3.46 -4.44
CA SER A 75 5.11 2.55 -5.06
C SER A 75 4.25 1.88 -4.00
N SER A 76 2.97 1.64 -4.33
CA SER A 76 2.01 1.02 -3.41
C SER A 76 1.84 1.81 -2.09
N ILE A 77 1.41 1.15 -1.03
CA ILE A 77 1.31 1.74 0.33
C ILE A 77 2.28 1.10 1.31
N HIS A 78 3.19 0.24 0.83
CA HIS A 78 4.26 -0.30 1.67
C HIS A 78 5.42 0.70 1.82
N PRO A 79 6.30 0.53 2.82
CA PRO A 79 7.52 1.31 2.93
C PRO A 79 8.44 1.11 1.71
N ILE A 80 9.43 1.98 1.57
CA ILE A 80 10.45 1.84 0.52
C ILE A 80 11.08 0.44 0.54
N ALA A 81 11.31 -0.13 -0.64
CA ALA A 81 11.97 -1.43 -0.75
C ALA A 81 13.48 -1.34 -0.45
N SER A 82 14.10 -0.20 -0.80
CA SER A 82 15.50 0.12 -0.52
C SER A 82 15.64 1.64 -0.41
N LYS A 83 16.64 2.10 0.35
CA LYS A 83 17.00 3.54 0.44
C LYS A 83 17.48 4.07 -0.92
N ILE A 84 18.20 3.24 -1.67
CA ILE A 84 18.63 3.52 -3.05
C ILE A 84 18.27 2.29 -3.88
N GLU A 85 17.40 2.46 -4.86
CA GLU A 85 17.12 1.42 -5.84
C GLU A 85 18.09 1.52 -7.02
N ILE A 86 18.65 0.39 -7.42
CA ILE A 86 19.56 0.29 -8.58
C ILE A 86 18.79 -0.38 -9.71
N ARG A 87 18.66 0.28 -10.83
CA ARG A 87 17.99 -0.26 -12.02
C ARG A 87 18.90 -0.24 -13.23
N LYS A 88 18.76 -1.25 -14.09
CA LYS A 88 19.40 -1.28 -15.40
C LYS A 88 18.45 -0.67 -16.41
N GLU A 89 18.75 0.50 -16.90
CA GLU A 89 17.93 1.26 -17.86
C GLU A 89 18.51 1.15 -19.27
N GLY A 90 18.10 0.13 -20.02
CA GLY A 90 18.46 -0.05 -21.43
C GLY A 90 19.96 0.15 -21.72
N LYS A 91 20.29 1.13 -22.60
CA LYS A 91 21.67 1.47 -22.98
C LYS A 91 22.38 2.41 -22.00
N ILE A 92 21.66 3.02 -21.06
CA ILE A 92 22.21 3.98 -20.09
C ILE A 92 23.05 3.25 -19.01
N GLY A 93 22.74 1.96 -18.78
CA GLY A 93 23.42 1.17 -17.75
C GLY A 93 22.70 1.22 -16.42
N ARG A 94 23.44 1.30 -15.31
CA ARG A 94 22.86 1.35 -13.96
C ARG A 94 22.45 2.78 -13.61
N VAL A 95 21.20 2.93 -13.20
CA VAL A 95 20.65 4.20 -12.69
C VAL A 95 20.28 4.01 -11.23
N TYR A 96 20.65 4.99 -10.41
CA TYR A 96 20.41 4.98 -8.97
C TYR A 96 19.24 5.90 -8.65
N TYR A 97 18.23 5.35 -7.98
CA TYR A 97 17.04 6.07 -7.55
C TYR A 97 17.01 6.14 -6.02
N PRO A 98 17.41 7.28 -5.42
CA PRO A 98 17.23 7.48 -3.98
C PRO A 98 15.75 7.49 -3.61
N ALA A 99 15.43 7.09 -2.39
CA ALA A 99 14.07 7.20 -1.89
C ALA A 99 13.58 8.66 -1.96
N PRO A 100 12.31 8.90 -2.33
CA PRO A 100 11.76 10.26 -2.41
C PRO A 100 11.98 11.04 -1.12
N HIS A 101 12.39 12.30 -1.25
CA HIS A 101 12.65 13.22 -0.11
C HIS A 101 13.75 12.80 0.86
N MET A 102 14.54 11.79 0.52
CA MET A 102 15.70 11.37 1.33
C MET A 102 16.90 12.25 1.01
N ASP A 103 17.56 12.73 2.04
CA ASP A 103 18.81 13.48 1.99
C ASP A 103 19.76 13.05 3.12
N ASN A 104 20.94 13.68 3.21
CA ASN A 104 21.94 13.32 4.22
C ASN A 104 21.51 13.68 5.66
N ASP A 105 20.60 14.65 5.82
CA ASP A 105 20.19 15.16 7.13
C ASP A 105 19.05 14.32 7.72
N ASN A 106 18.35 13.54 6.89
CA ASN A 106 17.19 12.74 7.31
C ASN A 106 17.34 11.24 7.07
N LEU A 107 18.48 10.77 6.57
CA LEU A 107 18.73 9.36 6.19
C LEU A 107 18.42 8.36 7.32
N GLU A 108 18.63 8.75 8.56
CA GLU A 108 18.39 7.89 9.74
C GLU A 108 16.90 7.56 9.97
N TYR A 109 15.99 8.41 9.49
CA TYR A 109 14.55 8.21 9.61
C TYR A 109 13.99 7.26 8.55
N PHE A 110 14.75 6.99 7.48
CA PHE A 110 14.33 6.10 6.41
C PHE A 110 14.64 4.64 6.77
N LYS A 111 13.59 3.87 6.95
CA LYS A 111 13.67 2.41 7.13
C LYS A 111 13.04 1.71 5.94
N ASP A 112 13.75 0.73 5.41
CA ASP A 112 13.23 -0.07 4.31
C ASP A 112 12.26 -1.17 4.78
N SER A 113 11.56 -1.78 3.84
CA SER A 113 10.56 -2.79 4.12
C SER A 113 11.13 -4.04 4.80
N TYR A 114 12.42 -4.37 4.57
CA TYR A 114 13.08 -5.51 5.20
C TYR A 114 13.45 -5.23 6.66
N GLU A 115 13.74 -3.97 6.98
CA GLU A 115 14.01 -3.53 8.36
C GLU A 115 12.72 -3.44 9.19
N ILE A 116 11.63 -2.96 8.58
CA ILE A 116 10.33 -2.79 9.23
C ILE A 116 9.67 -4.13 9.52
N GLY A 117 9.80 -5.08 8.60
CA GLY A 117 9.26 -6.42 8.72
C GLY A 117 7.79 -6.56 8.31
N TYR A 118 7.41 -7.79 7.98
CA TYR A 118 6.12 -8.09 7.37
C TYR A 118 4.92 -7.78 8.28
N GLU A 119 5.04 -7.91 9.60
CA GLU A 119 3.92 -7.72 10.52
C GLU A 119 3.37 -6.29 10.45
N LYS A 120 4.23 -5.28 10.54
CA LYS A 120 3.83 -3.87 10.47
C LYS A 120 3.29 -3.49 9.08
N ILE A 121 3.88 -4.05 8.03
CA ILE A 121 3.40 -3.85 6.66
C ILE A 121 1.99 -4.43 6.51
N VAL A 122 1.78 -5.66 6.95
CA VAL A 122 0.45 -6.30 6.93
C VAL A 122 -0.56 -5.52 7.77
N ASP A 123 -0.19 -5.02 8.94
CA ASP A 123 -1.09 -4.22 9.78
C ASP A 123 -1.52 -2.92 9.09
N THR A 124 -0.60 -2.26 8.38
CA THR A 124 -0.92 -1.06 7.59
C THR A 124 -1.92 -1.39 6.47
N TYR A 125 -1.67 -2.47 5.73
CA TYR A 125 -2.57 -2.92 4.68
C TYR A 125 -3.93 -3.38 5.22
N ALA A 126 -3.97 -3.98 6.41
CA ALA A 126 -5.21 -4.42 7.03
C ALA A 126 -6.15 -3.26 7.36
N VAL A 127 -5.60 -2.11 7.74
CA VAL A 127 -6.41 -0.88 7.92
C VAL A 127 -7.02 -0.44 6.60
N ALA A 128 -6.22 -0.36 5.54
CA ALA A 128 -6.69 0.07 4.22
C ALA A 128 -7.67 -0.92 3.58
N THR A 129 -7.51 -2.22 3.81
CA THR A 129 -8.36 -3.29 3.24
C THR A 129 -9.84 -3.11 3.57
N LYS A 130 -10.17 -2.54 4.70
CA LYS A 130 -11.56 -2.29 5.11
C LYS A 130 -12.30 -1.36 4.14
N TYR A 131 -11.57 -0.45 3.50
CA TYR A 131 -12.12 0.61 2.64
C TYR A 131 -11.89 0.38 1.15
N VAL A 132 -11.28 -0.73 0.79
CA VAL A 132 -11.00 -1.12 -0.60
C VAL A 132 -11.76 -2.39 -0.92
N ASP A 133 -12.68 -2.31 -1.85
CA ASP A 133 -13.58 -3.43 -2.19
C ASP A 133 -12.89 -4.52 -3.02
N GLN A 134 -11.91 -4.19 -3.83
CA GLN A 134 -11.13 -5.16 -4.60
C GLN A 134 -9.89 -5.61 -3.80
N GLY A 135 -8.72 -5.56 -4.37
CA GLY A 135 -7.47 -6.02 -3.77
C GLY A 135 -6.47 -4.89 -3.57
N LEU A 136 -5.50 -5.14 -2.71
CA LEU A 136 -4.33 -4.30 -2.51
C LEU A 136 -3.09 -5.08 -2.87
N SER A 137 -2.12 -4.42 -3.53
CA SER A 137 -0.86 -5.04 -3.96
C SER A 137 0.13 -5.17 -2.80
N LEU A 138 -0.21 -6.01 -1.81
CA LEU A 138 0.66 -6.30 -0.68
C LEU A 138 1.85 -7.15 -1.11
N THR A 139 3.05 -6.64 -0.92
CA THR A 139 4.31 -7.39 -1.04
C THR A 139 4.85 -7.72 0.35
N LEU A 140 5.22 -8.96 0.56
CA LEU A 140 5.93 -9.41 1.77
C LEU A 140 7.43 -9.40 1.52
N PHE A 141 8.19 -8.79 2.42
CA PHE A 141 9.64 -8.62 2.30
C PHE A 141 10.37 -9.43 3.36
N PHE A 142 11.30 -10.27 2.92
CA PHE A 142 12.09 -11.14 3.79
C PHE A 142 13.58 -11.03 3.46
N LYS A 143 14.41 -11.14 4.49
CA LYS A 143 15.84 -11.31 4.33
C LYS A 143 16.13 -12.70 3.78
N ASP A 144 17.32 -12.88 3.20
CA ASP A 144 17.79 -14.18 2.67
C ASP A 144 17.90 -15.29 3.71
N THR A 145 17.95 -14.94 4.99
CA THR A 145 17.92 -15.86 6.12
C THR A 145 16.53 -16.38 6.47
N ALA A 146 15.49 -15.88 5.82
CA ALA A 146 14.11 -16.26 6.14
C ALA A 146 13.83 -17.72 5.77
N THR A 147 13.13 -18.38 6.65
CA THR A 147 12.72 -19.78 6.47
C THR A 147 11.34 -19.87 5.79
N THR A 148 11.05 -20.98 5.13
CA THR A 148 9.71 -21.27 4.59
C THR A 148 8.63 -21.22 5.66
N ARG A 149 8.99 -21.54 6.91
CA ARG A 149 8.08 -21.43 8.05
C ARG A 149 7.69 -19.99 8.35
N GLU A 150 8.63 -19.05 8.26
CA GLU A 150 8.36 -17.62 8.45
C GLU A 150 7.50 -17.07 7.33
N VAL A 151 7.77 -17.44 6.09
CA VAL A 151 6.95 -17.06 4.94
C VAL A 151 5.51 -17.54 5.11
N ASN A 152 5.33 -18.81 5.47
CA ASN A 152 4.00 -19.38 5.72
C ASN A 152 3.28 -18.67 6.89
N ARG A 153 4.01 -18.37 7.97
CA ARG A 153 3.46 -17.63 9.12
C ARG A 153 2.98 -16.24 8.69
N ALA A 154 3.73 -15.53 7.87
CA ALA A 154 3.35 -14.22 7.37
C ALA A 154 2.09 -14.26 6.47
N GLN A 155 1.96 -15.29 5.64
CA GLN A 155 0.76 -15.50 4.82
C GLN A 155 -0.47 -15.76 5.70
N ILE A 156 -0.35 -16.62 6.71
CA ILE A 156 -1.43 -16.89 7.68
C ILE A 156 -1.77 -15.62 8.48
N TYR A 157 -0.76 -14.83 8.86
CA TYR A 157 -0.97 -13.57 9.56
C TYR A 157 -1.76 -12.59 8.69
N ALA A 158 -1.38 -12.40 7.43
CA ALA A 158 -2.09 -11.57 6.49
C ALA A 158 -3.56 -12.01 6.31
N TRP A 159 -3.78 -13.30 6.13
CA TRP A 159 -5.13 -13.86 6.04
C TRP A 159 -5.98 -13.58 7.28
N ARG A 160 -5.42 -13.78 8.48
CA ARG A 160 -6.11 -13.50 9.76
C ARG A 160 -6.45 -12.03 9.95
N LYS A 161 -5.68 -11.13 9.34
CA LYS A 161 -5.92 -9.68 9.32
C LYS A 161 -6.94 -9.24 8.25
N GLY A 162 -7.53 -10.18 7.51
CA GLY A 162 -8.53 -9.90 6.49
C GLY A 162 -7.96 -9.45 5.14
N ILE A 163 -6.65 -9.62 4.92
CA ILE A 163 -6.04 -9.33 3.62
C ILE A 163 -6.59 -10.27 2.55
N LYS A 164 -7.15 -9.71 1.49
CA LYS A 164 -7.80 -10.47 0.41
C LYS A 164 -6.82 -11.15 -0.53
N THR A 165 -5.68 -10.47 -0.81
CA THR A 165 -4.69 -10.91 -1.80
C THR A 165 -3.27 -10.60 -1.34
N LEU A 166 -2.33 -11.48 -1.68
CA LEU A 166 -0.90 -11.23 -1.63
C LEU A 166 -0.39 -11.08 -3.06
N TYR A 167 0.46 -10.07 -3.30
CA TYR A 167 0.98 -9.78 -4.63
C TYR A 167 2.31 -10.47 -4.87
N TYR A 168 3.34 -10.13 -4.10
CA TYR A 168 4.67 -10.74 -4.18
C TYR A 168 5.22 -11.14 -2.82
N ILE A 169 6.13 -12.12 -2.85
CA ILE A 169 7.07 -12.44 -1.77
C ILE A 169 8.45 -12.08 -2.30
N ARG A 170 9.09 -11.06 -1.74
CA ARG A 170 10.44 -10.61 -2.11
C ARG A 170 11.46 -11.08 -1.08
N LEU A 171 12.48 -11.77 -1.56
CA LEU A 171 13.65 -12.16 -0.78
C LEU A 171 14.81 -11.22 -1.14
N ARG A 172 15.42 -10.60 -0.14
CA ARG A 172 16.65 -9.83 -0.33
C ARG A 172 17.82 -10.80 -0.38
N GLN A 173 18.50 -10.85 -1.50
CA GLN A 173 19.69 -11.69 -1.68
C GLN A 173 20.94 -10.84 -1.46
N MET A 174 21.41 -10.77 -0.21
CA MET A 174 22.58 -9.96 0.17
C MET A 174 23.83 -10.29 -0.68
N ALA A 175 24.01 -11.55 -1.05
CA ALA A 175 25.12 -11.98 -1.90
C ALA A 175 25.08 -11.40 -3.33
N LEU A 176 23.94 -10.94 -3.78
CA LEU A 176 23.72 -10.40 -5.13
C LEU A 176 23.61 -8.87 -5.14
N GLU A 177 23.59 -8.22 -3.97
CA GLU A 177 23.51 -6.76 -3.88
C GLU A 177 24.65 -6.10 -4.68
N GLY A 178 24.27 -5.20 -5.59
CA GLY A 178 25.21 -4.53 -6.48
C GLY A 178 25.75 -5.36 -7.65
N THR A 179 25.31 -6.60 -7.84
CA THR A 179 25.68 -7.43 -8.99
C THR A 179 24.71 -7.25 -10.17
N GLU A 180 25.13 -7.66 -11.37
CA GLU A 180 24.24 -7.63 -12.56
C GLU A 180 23.05 -8.57 -12.45
N VAL A 181 23.17 -9.63 -11.62
CA VAL A 181 22.14 -10.66 -11.43
C VAL A 181 20.96 -10.14 -10.61
N GLU A 182 21.18 -9.18 -9.70
CA GLU A 182 20.12 -8.60 -8.87
C GLU A 182 18.98 -8.00 -9.71
N GLY A 183 19.32 -7.33 -10.81
CA GLY A 183 18.33 -6.73 -11.73
C GLY A 183 17.48 -7.78 -12.46
N CYS A 184 18.01 -8.96 -12.74
CA CYS A 184 17.30 -10.02 -13.45
C CYS A 184 16.36 -10.83 -12.55
N VAL A 185 16.79 -11.12 -11.32
CA VAL A 185 15.98 -11.91 -10.36
C VAL A 185 14.75 -11.12 -9.86
N SER A 186 14.88 -9.82 -9.74
CA SER A 186 13.75 -8.94 -9.34
C SER A 186 12.62 -8.89 -10.38
N CYS A 187 12.89 -9.24 -11.65
CA CYS A 187 11.89 -9.22 -12.72
C CYS A 187 11.26 -10.60 -12.99
N MET A 188 11.84 -11.69 -12.49
CA MET A 188 11.41 -13.06 -12.79
C MET A 188 10.64 -13.76 -11.67
N LEU A 189 10.38 -13.07 -10.55
CA LEU A 189 9.56 -13.53 -9.44
C LEU A 189 8.35 -12.61 -9.27
#